data_e3cc0f664d2397a728786092d144c991
#
_entry.id   e3cc0f664d2397a728786092d144c991
#
_cell.length_a   1.000
_cell.length_b   1.000
_cell.length_c   1.000
_cell.angle_alpha   90.00
_cell.angle_beta   90.00
_cell.angle_gamma   90.00
#
_symmetry.space_group_name_H-M   'P 1'
#
loop_
_entity.id
_entity.type
_entity.pdbx_description
1 polymer ?
#
loop_
_entity_poly.entity_id
_entity_poly.type
_entity_poly.pdbx_seq_one_letter_code
_entity_poly.pdbx_strand_id
1 'polypeptide(L)'
;AIIIGADQVCCTQSGIVLHKPGSADRAIGQLTQASDQWLTFYSSLVLIRNGAVAWSGVESCAVKLRRLTNPEIRDYVMVDNPLWSAGSFHAEGAGLRLIEKIETTDINVLYGLPALALLQALRELNDPLTYASPI
;
A
#
# COMPACT_ATOMS: atom_id res chain seq x y z
N ALA A 1 -7.59 -9.82 -23.91
CA ALA A 1 -7.62 -9.70 -22.44
C ALA A 1 -6.44 -8.89 -21.91
N ILE A 2 -6.65 -8.15 -20.84
CA ILE A 2 -5.59 -7.39 -20.16
C ILE A 2 -5.24 -8.12 -18.87
N ILE A 3 -3.94 -8.35 -18.65
CA ILE A 3 -3.42 -8.88 -17.40
C ILE A 3 -2.94 -7.71 -16.56
N ILE A 4 -3.36 -7.67 -15.30
CA ILE A 4 -3.00 -6.62 -14.36
C ILE A 4 -2.02 -7.20 -13.34
N GLY A 5 -0.83 -6.59 -13.23
CA GLY A 5 0.12 -6.87 -12.18
C GLY A 5 0.24 -5.66 -11.25
N ALA A 6 0.25 -5.91 -9.95
CA ALA A 6 0.43 -4.86 -8.96
C ALA A 6 1.33 -5.36 -7.83
N ASP A 7 2.14 -4.46 -7.28
CA ASP A 7 2.99 -4.74 -6.13
C ASP A 7 3.12 -3.51 -5.26
N GLN A 8 3.42 -3.71 -3.99
CA GLN A 8 3.55 -2.63 -3.02
C GLN A 8 4.84 -2.75 -2.23
N VAL A 9 5.50 -1.61 -2.04
CA VAL A 9 6.71 -1.49 -1.23
C VAL A 9 6.50 -0.38 -0.20
N CYS A 10 6.96 -0.59 1.01
CA CYS A 10 6.96 0.40 2.07
C CYS A 10 8.39 0.86 2.37
N CYS A 11 8.61 2.17 2.42
CA CYS A 11 9.92 2.74 2.72
C CYS A 11 9.85 3.71 3.89
N THR A 12 10.91 3.76 4.69
CA THR A 12 11.09 4.79 5.71
C THR A 12 11.44 6.12 5.04
N GLN A 13 11.39 7.21 5.80
CA GLN A 13 11.77 8.53 5.32
C GLN A 13 13.23 8.59 4.85
N SER A 14 14.10 7.79 5.43
CA SER A 14 15.51 7.68 5.02
C SER A 14 15.74 6.75 3.83
N GLY A 15 14.68 6.15 3.27
CA GLY A 15 14.77 5.31 2.08
C GLY A 15 15.01 3.83 2.36
N ILE A 16 14.89 3.38 3.61
CA ILE A 16 15.02 1.97 3.95
C ILE A 16 13.72 1.25 3.61
N VAL A 17 13.81 0.16 2.85
CA VAL A 17 12.67 -0.68 2.51
C VAL A 17 12.29 -1.53 3.71
N LEU A 18 11.01 -1.48 4.09
CA LEU A 18 10.43 -2.31 5.13
C LEU A 18 9.68 -3.47 4.46
N HIS A 19 10.28 -4.64 4.52
CA HIS A 19 9.70 -5.86 3.95
C HIS A 19 8.57 -6.40 4.83
N LYS A 20 7.88 -7.41 4.32
CA LYS A 20 6.93 -8.19 5.11
C LYS A 20 7.67 -8.80 6.30
N PRO A 21 7.18 -8.61 7.54
CA PRO A 21 7.96 -9.03 8.71
C PRO A 21 8.08 -10.54 8.88
N GLY A 22 7.05 -11.29 8.54
CA GLY A 22 7.04 -12.74 8.61
C GLY A 22 6.92 -13.32 10.03
N SER A 23 7.07 -12.50 11.06
CA SER A 23 6.89 -12.91 12.46
C SER A 23 6.38 -11.77 13.30
N ALA A 24 5.73 -12.08 14.42
CA ALA A 24 5.20 -11.09 15.35
C ALA A 24 6.31 -10.21 15.93
N ASP A 25 7.45 -10.80 16.30
CA ASP A 25 8.56 -10.04 16.87
C ASP A 25 9.14 -9.05 15.87
N ARG A 26 9.28 -9.43 14.61
CA ARG A 26 9.73 -8.51 13.56
C ARG A 26 8.72 -7.40 13.28
N ALA A 27 7.43 -7.73 13.31
CA ALA A 27 6.37 -6.74 13.14
C ALA A 27 6.42 -5.70 14.25
N ILE A 28 6.56 -6.14 15.50
CA ILE A 28 6.71 -5.25 16.65
C ILE A 28 7.95 -4.36 16.49
N GLY A 29 9.07 -4.93 16.07
CA GLY A 29 10.30 -4.18 15.83
C GLY A 29 10.15 -3.11 14.75
N GLN A 30 9.54 -3.45 13.62
CA GLN A 30 9.29 -2.49 12.53
C GLN A 30 8.40 -1.33 12.99
N LEU A 31 7.31 -1.64 13.68
CA LEU A 31 6.37 -0.60 14.16
C LEU A 31 6.98 0.26 15.26
N THR A 32 7.83 -0.31 16.10
CA THR A 32 8.56 0.45 17.10
C THR A 32 9.46 1.50 16.46
N GLN A 33 10.17 1.13 15.41
CA GLN A 33 11.02 2.04 14.64
C GLN A 33 10.20 3.07 13.84
N ALA A 34 9.04 2.68 13.36
CA ALA A 34 8.18 3.54 12.55
C ALA A 34 7.34 4.51 13.39
N SER A 35 7.26 4.32 14.70
CA SER A 35 6.51 5.20 15.60
C SER A 35 6.92 6.65 15.42
N ASP A 36 5.93 7.55 15.28
CA ASP A 36 6.15 8.98 15.10
C ASP A 36 6.95 9.35 13.83
N GLN A 37 6.97 8.46 12.84
CA GLN A 37 7.70 8.64 11.59
C GLN A 37 6.76 8.63 10.39
N TRP A 38 7.26 9.19 9.26
CA TRP A 38 6.64 9.06 7.97
C TRP A 38 7.06 7.75 7.31
N LEU A 39 6.09 7.06 6.73
CA LEU A 39 6.31 5.92 5.84
C LEU A 39 5.74 6.27 4.47
N THR A 40 6.40 5.83 3.41
CA THR A 40 5.86 5.96 2.06
C THR A 40 5.60 4.59 1.48
N PHE A 41 4.37 4.38 1.02
CA PHE A 41 3.96 3.19 0.31
C PHE A 41 3.97 3.51 -1.19
N TYR A 42 4.67 2.70 -1.95
CA TYR A 42 4.71 2.78 -3.40
C TYR A 42 3.96 1.58 -3.95
N SER A 43 2.97 1.84 -4.80
CA SER A 43 2.24 0.78 -5.49
C SER A 43 2.52 0.87 -6.97
N SER A 44 3.06 -0.21 -7.54
CA SER A 44 3.31 -0.33 -8.97
C SER A 44 2.12 -0.97 -9.66
N LEU A 45 1.94 -0.61 -10.92
CA LEU A 45 0.87 -1.14 -11.75
C LEU A 45 1.44 -1.40 -13.14
N VAL A 46 1.20 -2.61 -13.66
CA VAL A 46 1.60 -3.01 -15.01
C VAL A 46 0.40 -3.63 -15.69
N LEU A 47 0.08 -3.17 -16.88
CA LEU A 47 -0.95 -3.75 -17.74
C LEU A 47 -0.29 -4.43 -18.92
N ILE A 48 -0.63 -5.70 -19.14
CA ILE A 48 -0.07 -6.52 -20.21
C ILE A 48 -1.20 -6.88 -21.18
N ARG A 49 -0.96 -6.62 -22.44
CA ARG A 49 -1.87 -6.97 -23.55
C ARG A 49 -1.07 -7.66 -24.64
N ASN A 50 -1.56 -8.81 -25.11
CA ASN A 50 -0.90 -9.57 -26.18
C ASN A 50 0.57 -9.90 -25.86
N GLY A 51 0.86 -10.22 -24.60
CA GLY A 51 2.20 -10.61 -24.16
C GLY A 51 3.21 -9.48 -24.01
N ALA A 52 2.78 -8.22 -24.13
CA ALA A 52 3.65 -7.06 -24.02
C ALA A 52 3.11 -6.05 -23.01
N VAL A 53 4.01 -5.29 -22.38
CA VAL A 53 3.62 -4.21 -21.48
C VAL A 53 2.93 -3.11 -22.29
N ALA A 54 1.66 -2.86 -22.00
CA ALA A 54 0.88 -1.83 -22.64
C ALA A 54 0.87 -0.52 -21.84
N TRP A 55 1.02 -0.62 -20.51
CA TRP A 55 1.05 0.54 -19.63
C TRP A 55 1.74 0.15 -18.33
N SER A 56 2.49 1.07 -17.75
CA SER A 56 3.07 0.89 -16.42
C SER A 56 3.17 2.22 -15.69
N GLY A 57 3.12 2.16 -14.37
CA GLY A 57 3.26 3.35 -13.53
C GLY A 57 3.46 3.00 -12.08
N VAL A 58 3.83 3.99 -11.29
CA VAL A 58 4.00 3.90 -9.84
C VAL A 58 3.30 5.08 -9.19
N GLU A 59 2.52 4.81 -8.18
CA GLU A 59 1.86 5.81 -7.36
C GLU A 59 2.31 5.68 -5.90
N SER A 60 2.25 6.76 -5.14
CA SER A 60 2.70 6.76 -3.76
C SER A 60 1.63 7.27 -2.79
N CYS A 61 1.75 6.82 -1.55
CA CYS A 61 0.95 7.28 -0.43
C CYS A 61 1.86 7.45 0.78
N ALA A 62 1.97 8.66 1.31
CA ALA A 62 2.73 8.92 2.50
C ALA A 62 1.82 8.88 3.73
N VAL A 63 2.28 8.19 4.77
CA VAL A 63 1.54 7.98 6.01
C VAL A 63 2.40 8.39 7.18
N LYS A 64 1.90 9.30 8.01
CA LYS A 64 2.54 9.65 9.29
C LYS A 64 1.91 8.81 10.38
N LEU A 65 2.71 8.00 11.05
CA LEU A 65 2.23 7.24 12.20
C LEU A 65 2.18 8.14 13.44
N ARG A 66 1.22 7.87 14.30
CA ARG A 66 1.17 8.48 15.63
C ARG A 66 2.39 8.02 16.42
N ARG A 67 2.67 8.70 17.53
CA ARG A 67 3.58 8.18 18.54
C ARG A 67 2.91 6.96 19.17
N LEU A 68 3.48 5.78 18.97
CA LEU A 68 2.91 4.51 19.41
C LEU A 68 3.58 4.03 20.71
N THR A 69 2.77 3.52 21.63
CA THR A 69 3.29 2.85 22.84
C THR A 69 3.52 1.37 22.55
N ASN A 70 4.36 0.73 23.36
CA ASN A 70 4.59 -0.71 23.24
C ASN A 70 3.30 -1.53 23.37
N PRO A 71 2.41 -1.24 24.34
CA PRO A 71 1.14 -1.95 24.43
C PRO A 71 0.27 -1.80 23.18
N GLU A 72 0.21 -0.60 22.60
CA GLU A 72 -0.55 -0.37 21.37
C GLU A 72 -0.02 -1.20 20.20
N ILE A 73 1.30 -1.25 20.05
CA ILE A 73 1.95 -2.02 18.98
C ILE A 73 1.67 -3.51 19.15
N ARG A 74 1.84 -4.03 20.35
CA ARG A 74 1.60 -5.45 20.63
C ARG A 74 0.14 -5.82 20.41
N ASP A 75 -0.78 -4.99 20.85
CA ASP A 75 -2.22 -5.19 20.66
C ASP A 75 -2.56 -5.21 19.17
N TYR A 76 -2.06 -4.25 18.40
CA TYR A 76 -2.28 -4.20 16.98
C TYR A 76 -1.77 -5.46 16.26
N VAL A 77 -0.56 -5.89 16.57
CA VAL A 77 0.05 -7.08 15.96
C VAL A 77 -0.77 -8.34 16.29
N MET A 78 -1.29 -8.44 17.51
CA MET A 78 -2.16 -9.56 17.88
C MET A 78 -3.49 -9.55 17.14
N VAL A 79 -4.11 -8.38 17.00
CA VAL A 79 -5.45 -8.26 16.41
C VAL A 79 -5.39 -8.45 14.87
N ASP A 80 -4.47 -7.77 14.21
CA ASP A 80 -4.42 -7.76 12.74
C ASP A 80 -3.49 -8.81 12.14
N ASN A 81 -2.55 -9.33 12.92
CA ASN A 81 -1.57 -10.30 12.47
C ASN A 81 -0.90 -9.87 11.13
N PRO A 82 -0.25 -8.67 11.07
CA PRO A 82 0.20 -8.07 9.82
C PRO A 82 1.52 -8.66 9.32
N LEU A 83 1.69 -9.98 9.39
CA LEU A 83 2.98 -10.65 9.11
C LEU A 83 3.35 -10.62 7.63
N TRP A 84 2.37 -10.51 6.76
CA TRP A 84 2.56 -10.54 5.31
C TRP A 84 2.28 -9.20 4.65
N SER A 85 2.23 -8.12 5.44
CA SER A 85 2.03 -6.77 4.97
C SER A 85 3.33 -5.97 5.03
N ALA A 86 3.66 -5.25 3.96
CA ALA A 86 4.83 -4.39 3.92
C ALA A 86 4.80 -3.37 5.07
N GLY A 87 5.92 -3.24 5.77
CA GLY A 87 6.03 -2.33 6.93
C GLY A 87 5.21 -2.74 8.14
N SER A 88 4.74 -3.99 8.20
CA SER A 88 3.87 -4.48 9.28
C SER A 88 2.55 -3.70 9.39
N PHE A 89 2.08 -3.15 8.28
CA PHE A 89 0.94 -2.25 8.26
C PHE A 89 -0.19 -2.81 7.40
N HIS A 90 -1.33 -3.10 8.04
CA HIS A 90 -2.54 -3.59 7.37
C HIS A 90 -3.61 -2.51 7.41
N ALA A 91 -3.62 -1.63 6.41
CA ALA A 91 -4.50 -0.47 6.37
C ALA A 91 -5.99 -0.81 6.35
N GLU A 92 -6.34 -1.93 5.70
CA GLU A 92 -7.72 -2.40 5.58
C GLU A 92 -8.27 -2.96 6.90
N GLY A 93 -7.41 -3.28 7.85
CA GLY A 93 -7.79 -3.73 9.18
C GLY A 93 -7.68 -2.62 10.21
N ALA A 94 -7.04 -2.92 11.34
CA ALA A 94 -6.86 -1.97 12.43
C ALA A 94 -5.73 -0.96 12.18
N GLY A 95 -5.04 -1.04 11.04
CA GLY A 95 -3.91 -0.16 10.72
C GLY A 95 -4.27 1.33 10.74
N LEU A 96 -5.50 1.70 10.39
CA LEU A 96 -5.92 3.10 10.45
C LEU A 96 -5.80 3.71 11.84
N ARG A 97 -5.85 2.91 12.90
CA ARG A 97 -5.69 3.39 14.28
C ARG A 97 -4.29 3.93 14.55
N LEU A 98 -3.32 3.53 13.76
CA LEU A 98 -1.91 3.91 13.92
C LEU A 98 -1.58 5.23 13.23
N ILE A 99 -2.47 5.73 12.38
CA ILE A 99 -2.19 6.84 11.47
C ILE A 99 -2.54 8.17 12.11
N GLU A 100 -1.64 9.15 11.95
CA GLU A 100 -1.91 10.55 12.28
C GLU A 100 -2.33 11.34 11.04
N LYS A 101 -1.62 11.15 9.90
CA LYS A 101 -1.86 11.88 8.65
C LYS A 101 -1.64 10.98 7.45
N ILE A 102 -2.36 11.28 6.38
CA ILE A 102 -2.19 10.62 5.08
C ILE A 102 -2.04 11.71 4.02
N GLU A 103 -1.03 11.57 3.16
CA GLU A 103 -0.82 12.42 1.99
C GLU A 103 -0.80 11.55 0.74
N THR A 104 -1.85 11.63 -0.05
CA THR A 104 -1.98 10.86 -1.28
C THR A 104 -3.05 11.47 -2.19
N THR A 105 -2.95 11.19 -3.48
CA THR A 105 -4.00 11.50 -4.46
C THR A 105 -5.01 10.36 -4.59
N ASP A 106 -4.67 9.17 -4.10
CA ASP A 106 -5.55 8.00 -4.14
C ASP A 106 -5.27 7.10 -2.94
N ILE A 107 -6.23 7.03 -2.02
CA ILE A 107 -6.11 6.20 -0.82
C ILE A 107 -5.97 4.71 -1.15
N ASN A 108 -6.44 4.27 -2.32
CA ASN A 108 -6.31 2.88 -2.73
C ASN A 108 -4.86 2.45 -2.92
N VAL A 109 -3.94 3.40 -3.14
CA VAL A 109 -2.51 3.13 -3.17
C VAL A 109 -2.06 2.49 -1.86
N LEU A 110 -2.58 2.97 -0.74
CA LEU A 110 -2.29 2.40 0.58
C LEU A 110 -2.82 0.96 0.71
N TYR A 111 -3.92 0.65 0.04
CA TYR A 111 -4.50 -0.70 0.03
C TYR A 111 -3.83 -1.64 -0.97
N GLY A 112 -2.88 -1.15 -1.75
CA GLY A 112 -2.06 -1.96 -2.64
C GLY A 112 -2.40 -1.92 -4.13
N LEU A 113 -3.47 -1.24 -4.52
CA LEU A 113 -3.84 -1.07 -5.92
C LEU A 113 -4.12 0.40 -6.23
N PRO A 114 -3.34 1.04 -7.11
CA PRO A 114 -3.58 2.42 -7.49
C PRO A 114 -4.78 2.51 -8.45
N ALA A 115 -5.98 2.56 -7.88
CA ALA A 115 -7.23 2.42 -8.62
C ALA A 115 -7.46 3.55 -9.62
N LEU A 116 -7.14 4.80 -9.26
CA LEU A 116 -7.31 5.92 -10.19
C LEU A 116 -6.38 5.80 -11.39
N ALA A 117 -5.12 5.38 -11.16
CA ALA A 117 -4.17 5.16 -12.25
C ALA A 117 -4.61 3.99 -13.14
N LEU A 118 -5.15 2.92 -12.53
CA LEU A 118 -5.70 1.79 -13.29
C LEU A 118 -6.82 2.23 -14.22
N LEU A 119 -7.78 2.99 -13.71
CA LEU A 119 -8.90 3.47 -14.52
C LEU A 119 -8.43 4.39 -15.65
N GLN A 120 -7.47 5.25 -15.37
CA GLN A 120 -6.86 6.11 -16.40
C GLN A 120 -6.17 5.28 -17.48
N ALA A 121 -5.36 4.29 -17.08
CA ALA A 121 -4.67 3.41 -18.02
C ALA A 121 -5.64 2.64 -18.90
N LEU A 122 -6.73 2.14 -18.34
CA LEU A 122 -7.76 1.44 -19.11
C LEU A 122 -8.43 2.38 -20.12
N ARG A 123 -8.68 3.64 -19.76
CA ARG A 123 -9.20 4.63 -20.71
C ARG A 123 -8.21 4.89 -21.84
N GLU A 124 -6.92 5.03 -21.52
CA GLU A 124 -5.88 5.27 -22.53
C GLU A 124 -5.75 4.08 -23.50
N LEU A 125 -5.98 2.86 -23.01
CA LEU A 125 -5.96 1.65 -23.84
C LEU A 125 -7.30 1.38 -24.53
N ASN A 126 -8.30 2.24 -24.35
CA ASN A 126 -9.65 2.06 -24.89
C ASN A 126 -10.29 0.74 -24.47
N ASP A 127 -10.08 0.32 -23.22
CA ASP A 127 -10.68 -0.91 -22.73
C ASP A 127 -12.19 -0.71 -22.50
N PRO A 128 -13.06 -1.61 -23.04
CA PRO A 128 -14.50 -1.47 -22.91
C PRO A 128 -15.02 -1.40 -21.48
N LEU A 129 -14.29 -1.96 -20.50
CA LEU A 129 -14.73 -1.97 -19.10
C LEU A 129 -14.89 -0.55 -18.54
N THR A 130 -14.13 0.42 -19.05
CA THR A 130 -14.22 1.80 -18.58
C THR A 130 -15.47 2.52 -19.09
N TYR A 131 -16.13 1.98 -20.10
CA TYR A 131 -17.32 2.55 -20.72
C TYR A 131 -18.60 1.78 -20.38
N ALA A 132 -18.47 0.70 -19.64
CA ALA A 132 -19.56 -0.19 -19.30
C ALA A 132 -20.36 0.29 -18.08
N SER A 133 -20.41 1.55 -17.80
CA SER A 133 -21.13 2.05 -16.64
C SER A 133 -22.44 2.67 -17.08
N PRO A 134 -23.52 1.92 -17.12
CA PRO A 134 -24.84 2.52 -17.25
C PRO A 134 -25.18 3.13 -15.90
N ILE A 135 -25.17 4.34 -15.84
CA ILE A 135 -25.69 5.00 -14.65
C ILE A 135 -27.17 5.24 -14.82
#